data_a43de6f836127b1da49796b2c59bf556
#
_entry.id   a43de6f836127b1da49796b2c59bf556
#
_cell.length_a   1.000
_cell.length_b   1.000
_cell.length_c   1.000
_cell.angle_alpha   90.00
_cell.angle_beta   90.00
_cell.angle_gamma   90.00
#
_symmetry.space_group_name_H-M   'P 1'
#
loop_
_entity.id
_entity.type
_entity.pdbx_description
1 polymer ?
#
loop_
_entity_poly.entity_id
_entity_poly.type
_entity_poly.pdbx_seq_one_letter_code
_entity_poly.pdbx_strand_id
1 'polypeptide(L)'
;MQARKAGAARLIGLGLVVVGLLYPFVVYLGMGHLTPRMFAVLLGTLWLARLLGGRPSPLERTIGVFALAFCLLLGLADSGTLLRWYPVLISLALLGLFGSSLLSGMPMVERLARLTEPELPPAAVRYTRQVTWLWVGFFIFNAAVAAALALWAPLAWWTLYTGLIAYLLMGLLFAGEWLVRQRIRSRT
;
A
#
# COMPACT_ATOMS: atom_id res chain seq x y z
N MET A 1 6.13 15.10 -26.44
CA MET A 1 5.82 15.68 -25.12
C MET A 1 5.07 14.70 -24.18
N GLN A 2 4.13 13.90 -24.68
CA GLN A 2 3.38 12.89 -23.88
C GLN A 2 4.24 11.75 -23.31
N ALA A 3 5.19 11.20 -24.09
CA ALA A 3 6.07 10.12 -23.62
C ALA A 3 6.97 10.53 -22.45
N ARG A 4 7.44 11.77 -22.44
CA ARG A 4 8.28 12.33 -21.36
C ARG A 4 7.48 12.52 -20.04
N LYS A 5 6.20 12.91 -20.15
CA LYS A 5 5.29 13.01 -18.98
C LYS A 5 4.94 11.64 -18.42
N ALA A 6 4.74 10.63 -19.28
CA ALA A 6 4.48 9.25 -18.84
C ALA A 6 5.71 8.64 -18.12
N GLY A 7 6.92 8.92 -18.60
CA GLY A 7 8.17 8.53 -17.94
C GLY A 7 8.33 9.15 -16.55
N ALA A 8 8.10 10.46 -16.43
CA ALA A 8 8.18 11.16 -15.16
C ALA A 8 7.15 10.62 -14.14
N ALA A 9 5.91 10.37 -14.57
CA ALA A 9 4.88 9.79 -13.71
C ALA A 9 5.23 8.38 -13.20
N ARG A 10 5.87 7.55 -14.04
CA ARG A 10 6.39 6.22 -13.63
C ARG A 10 7.52 6.34 -12.62
N LEU A 11 8.46 7.27 -12.83
CA LEU A 11 9.58 7.51 -11.89
C LEU A 11 9.09 7.99 -10.53
N ILE A 12 8.12 8.92 -10.51
CA ILE A 12 7.48 9.38 -9.25
C ILE A 12 6.76 8.23 -8.55
N GLY A 13 6.00 7.41 -9.30
CA GLY A 13 5.35 6.22 -8.75
C GLY A 13 6.35 5.23 -8.16
N LEU A 14 7.46 4.97 -8.84
CA LEU A 14 8.54 4.12 -8.32
C LEU A 14 9.17 4.73 -7.06
N GLY A 15 9.41 6.04 -7.05
CA GLY A 15 9.89 6.76 -5.86
C GLY A 15 8.98 6.59 -4.65
N LEU A 16 7.66 6.70 -4.84
CA LEU A 16 6.68 6.46 -3.76
C LEU A 16 6.73 5.03 -3.22
N VAL A 17 6.88 4.04 -4.10
CA VAL A 17 7.03 2.62 -3.70
C VAL A 17 8.32 2.42 -2.90
N VAL A 18 9.44 2.94 -3.39
CA VAL A 18 10.75 2.83 -2.72
C VAL A 18 10.70 3.52 -1.34
N VAL A 19 10.18 4.74 -1.27
CA VAL A 19 10.02 5.46 0.00
C VAL A 19 9.11 4.69 0.95
N GLY A 20 7.99 4.14 0.46
CA GLY A 20 7.08 3.31 1.27
C GLY A 20 7.73 2.04 1.81
N LEU A 21 8.55 1.36 0.99
CA LEU A 21 9.28 0.15 1.39
C LEU A 21 10.40 0.44 2.40
N LEU A 22 11.15 1.52 2.18
CA LEU A 22 12.27 1.90 3.03
C LEU A 22 11.84 2.67 4.27
N TYR A 23 10.60 3.17 4.30
CA TYR A 23 10.07 4.03 5.34
C TYR A 23 10.34 3.54 6.77
N PRO A 24 10.07 2.27 7.17
CA PRO A 24 10.31 1.82 8.54
C PRO A 24 11.79 1.86 8.93
N PHE A 25 12.68 1.53 7.98
CA PHE A 25 14.13 1.59 8.20
C PHE A 25 14.62 3.03 8.29
N VAL A 26 14.10 3.91 7.44
CA VAL A 26 14.44 5.34 7.47
C VAL A 26 13.97 5.97 8.78
N VAL A 27 12.79 5.59 9.30
CA VAL A 27 12.33 6.02 10.62
C VAL A 27 13.27 5.50 11.71
N TYR A 28 13.63 4.21 11.68
CA TYR A 28 14.50 3.61 12.69
C TYR A 28 15.89 4.23 12.74
N LEU A 29 16.53 4.36 11.56
CA LEU A 29 17.88 4.91 11.45
C LEU A 29 17.90 6.43 11.57
N GLY A 30 16.82 7.08 11.18
CA GLY A 30 16.68 8.54 11.16
C GLY A 30 16.23 9.16 12.49
N MET A 31 15.78 8.35 13.47
CA MET A 31 15.41 8.86 14.78
C MET A 31 16.62 9.44 15.51
N GLY A 32 16.79 10.74 15.41
CA GLY A 32 17.93 11.50 15.91
C GLY A 32 18.50 12.48 14.88
N HIS A 33 18.22 12.27 13.57
CA HIS A 33 18.70 13.13 12.49
C HIS A 33 17.57 13.64 11.57
N LEU A 34 16.44 12.92 11.48
CA LEU A 34 15.31 13.29 10.65
C LEU A 34 14.08 13.57 11.52
N THR A 35 13.54 14.77 11.40
CA THR A 35 12.32 15.15 12.11
C THR A 35 11.09 14.61 11.38
N PRO A 36 9.95 14.36 12.09
CA PRO A 36 8.68 14.01 11.46
C PRO A 36 8.26 14.98 10.35
N ARG A 37 8.61 16.26 10.48
CA ARG A 37 8.39 17.30 9.46
C ARG A 37 9.12 17.01 8.15
N MET A 38 10.36 16.54 8.20
CA MET A 38 11.12 16.20 6.98
C MET A 38 10.46 15.06 6.22
N PHE A 39 9.94 14.04 6.94
CA PHE A 39 9.14 12.99 6.31
C PHE A 39 7.84 13.51 5.70
N ALA A 40 7.13 14.39 6.43
CA ALA A 40 5.92 15.01 5.93
C ALA A 40 6.17 15.80 4.64
N VAL A 41 7.24 16.59 4.58
CA VAL A 41 7.63 17.34 3.38
C VAL A 41 8.00 16.41 2.24
N LEU A 42 8.87 15.40 2.48
CA LEU A 42 9.29 14.45 1.45
C LEU A 42 8.11 13.70 0.85
N LEU A 43 7.29 13.06 1.70
CA LEU A 43 6.14 12.28 1.25
C LEU A 43 5.06 13.17 0.63
N GLY A 44 4.81 14.33 1.23
CA GLY A 44 3.84 15.31 0.73
C GLY A 44 4.21 15.86 -0.63
N THR A 45 5.49 16.20 -0.86
CA THR A 45 5.96 16.66 -2.18
C THR A 45 5.87 15.59 -3.24
N LEU A 46 6.17 14.32 -2.92
CA LEU A 46 6.01 13.20 -3.85
C LEU A 46 4.54 12.99 -4.23
N TRP A 47 3.61 13.01 -3.26
CA TRP A 47 2.18 12.90 -3.52
C TRP A 47 1.64 14.11 -4.31
N LEU A 48 2.06 15.31 -3.96
CA LEU A 48 1.67 16.52 -4.68
C LEU A 48 2.17 16.48 -6.13
N ALA A 49 3.44 16.12 -6.34
CA ALA A 49 4.00 15.94 -7.68
C ALA A 49 3.25 14.86 -8.48
N ARG A 50 2.84 13.75 -7.83
CA ARG A 50 2.05 12.69 -8.47
C ARG A 50 0.67 13.18 -8.91
N LEU A 51 -0.02 13.96 -8.06
CA LEU A 51 -1.35 14.48 -8.36
C LEU A 51 -1.34 15.58 -9.43
N LEU A 52 -0.31 16.44 -9.42
CA LEU A 52 -0.18 17.55 -10.37
C LEU A 52 0.48 17.14 -11.70
N GLY A 53 1.37 16.15 -11.68
CA GLY A 53 2.17 15.73 -12.83
C GLY A 53 1.45 14.86 -13.86
N GLY A 54 0.22 14.42 -13.61
CA GLY A 54 -0.52 13.49 -14.47
C GLY A 54 -2.03 13.72 -14.47
N ARG A 55 -2.76 12.71 -14.98
CA ARG A 55 -4.21 12.57 -14.83
C ARG A 55 -4.49 11.46 -13.83
N PRO A 56 -4.50 11.76 -12.52
CA PRO A 56 -4.74 10.75 -11.52
C PRO A 56 -6.15 10.18 -11.65
N SER A 57 -6.29 8.87 -11.49
CA SER A 57 -7.59 8.21 -11.39
C SER A 57 -8.36 8.73 -10.15
N PRO A 58 -9.70 8.58 -10.10
CA PRO A 58 -10.49 8.96 -8.92
C PRO A 58 -9.93 8.33 -7.63
N LEU A 59 -9.50 7.08 -7.70
CA LEU A 59 -8.88 6.37 -6.58
C LEU A 59 -7.55 7.00 -6.15
N GLU A 60 -6.64 7.29 -7.10
CA GLU A 60 -5.37 7.96 -6.81
C GLU A 60 -5.58 9.34 -6.18
N ARG A 61 -6.62 10.08 -6.59
CA ARG A 61 -6.98 11.36 -5.96
C ARG A 61 -7.39 11.16 -4.51
N THR A 62 -8.26 10.18 -4.24
CA THR A 62 -8.71 9.88 -2.88
C THR A 62 -7.54 9.50 -1.99
N ILE A 63 -6.71 8.54 -2.41
CA ILE A 63 -5.51 8.14 -1.66
C ILE A 63 -4.56 9.32 -1.46
N GLY A 64 -4.32 10.12 -2.50
CA GLY A 64 -3.44 11.28 -2.44
C GLY A 64 -3.94 12.37 -1.47
N VAL A 65 -5.25 12.63 -1.42
CA VAL A 65 -5.84 13.57 -0.46
C VAL A 65 -5.64 13.09 0.97
N PHE A 66 -5.90 11.80 1.25
CA PHE A 66 -5.65 11.22 2.58
C PHE A 66 -4.17 11.25 2.96
N ALA A 67 -3.28 10.93 2.02
CA ALA A 67 -1.84 10.98 2.24
C ALA A 67 -1.37 12.42 2.53
N LEU A 68 -1.85 13.41 1.79
CA LEU A 68 -1.52 14.82 2.02
C LEU A 68 -2.09 15.34 3.35
N ALA A 69 -3.32 14.96 3.70
CA ALA A 69 -3.91 15.29 5.01
C ALA A 69 -3.07 14.70 6.15
N PHE A 70 -2.62 13.44 6.01
CA PHE A 70 -1.72 12.82 6.99
C PHE A 70 -0.37 13.54 7.06
N CYS A 71 0.23 13.89 5.92
CA CYS A 71 1.47 14.67 5.89
C CYS A 71 1.31 16.04 6.58
N LEU A 72 0.17 16.71 6.36
CA LEU A 72 -0.13 17.97 7.04
C LEU A 72 -0.22 17.77 8.56
N LEU A 73 -0.98 16.78 9.01
CA LEU A 73 -1.08 16.46 10.44
C LEU A 73 0.28 16.11 11.05
N LEU A 74 1.08 15.30 10.36
CA LEU A 74 2.43 14.93 10.79
C LEU A 74 3.35 16.14 10.89
N GLY A 75 3.29 17.04 9.91
CA GLY A 75 4.08 18.28 9.88
C GLY A 75 3.69 19.26 10.98
N LEU A 76 2.39 19.35 11.32
CA LEU A 76 1.88 20.23 12.37
C LEU A 76 2.15 19.67 13.77
N ALA A 77 1.91 18.38 13.96
CA ALA A 77 2.07 17.72 15.27
C ALA A 77 3.53 17.44 15.64
N ASP A 78 4.42 17.35 14.65
CA ASP A 78 5.85 17.01 14.80
C ASP A 78 6.10 15.81 15.74
N SER A 79 5.22 14.83 15.68
CA SER A 79 5.16 13.71 16.61
C SER A 79 5.74 12.42 16.01
N GLY A 80 6.78 11.89 16.61
CA GLY A 80 7.33 10.58 16.24
C GLY A 80 6.34 9.43 16.43
N THR A 81 5.38 9.57 17.36
CA THR A 81 4.31 8.60 17.54
C THR A 81 3.36 8.61 16.34
N LEU A 82 2.99 9.78 15.83
CA LEU A 82 2.15 9.89 14.65
C LEU A 82 2.81 9.27 13.41
N LEU A 83 4.13 9.42 13.30
CA LEU A 83 4.93 8.81 12.23
C LEU A 83 4.78 7.27 12.22
N ARG A 84 4.66 6.63 13.39
CA ARG A 84 4.48 5.18 13.50
C ARG A 84 3.12 4.67 13.01
N TRP A 85 2.13 5.56 12.81
CA TRP A 85 0.81 5.20 12.30
C TRP A 85 0.74 5.07 10.78
N TYR A 86 1.78 5.49 10.06
CA TYR A 86 1.78 5.42 8.59
C TYR A 86 1.49 4.01 8.03
N PRO A 87 2.10 2.90 8.53
CA PRO A 87 1.78 1.56 8.04
C PRO A 87 0.34 1.14 8.30
N VAL A 88 -0.24 1.60 9.42
CA VAL A 88 -1.67 1.37 9.75
C VAL A 88 -2.56 2.05 8.71
N LEU A 89 -2.29 3.32 8.40
CA LEU A 89 -3.07 4.08 7.42
C LEU A 89 -3.02 3.47 6.03
N ILE A 90 -1.83 3.00 5.59
CA ILE A 90 -1.70 2.29 4.31
C ILE A 90 -2.55 1.01 4.31
N SER A 91 -2.49 0.22 5.38
CA SER A 91 -3.28 -1.01 5.51
C SER A 91 -4.78 -0.72 5.48
N LEU A 92 -5.23 0.33 6.18
CA LEU A 92 -6.65 0.74 6.18
C LEU A 92 -7.09 1.27 4.81
N ALA A 93 -6.24 2.01 4.10
CA ALA A 93 -6.52 2.46 2.73
C ALA A 93 -6.69 1.28 1.76
N LEU A 94 -5.78 0.29 1.84
CA LEU A 94 -5.85 -0.94 1.04
C LEU A 94 -7.07 -1.80 1.44
N LEU A 95 -7.36 -1.89 2.73
CA LEU A 95 -8.57 -2.54 3.23
C LEU A 95 -9.84 -1.90 2.66
N GLY A 96 -9.93 -0.58 2.68
CA GLY A 96 -11.04 0.17 2.09
C GLY A 96 -11.17 -0.08 0.59
N LEU A 97 -10.04 -0.07 -0.14
CA LEU A 97 -9.99 -0.33 -1.57
C LEU A 97 -10.44 -1.75 -1.93
N PHE A 98 -9.86 -2.76 -1.30
CA PHE A 98 -10.18 -4.16 -1.57
C PHE A 98 -11.58 -4.51 -1.04
N GLY A 99 -11.94 -4.06 0.16
CA GLY A 99 -13.24 -4.30 0.77
C GLY A 99 -14.38 -3.68 -0.03
N SER A 100 -14.26 -2.40 -0.44
CA SER A 100 -15.28 -1.75 -1.26
C SER A 100 -15.43 -2.41 -2.63
N SER A 101 -14.37 -2.97 -3.20
CA SER A 101 -14.44 -3.69 -4.48
C SER A 101 -15.30 -4.96 -4.40
N LEU A 102 -15.37 -5.61 -3.25
CA LEU A 102 -16.24 -6.77 -3.03
C LEU A 102 -17.73 -6.41 -3.03
N LEU A 103 -18.05 -5.16 -2.66
CA LEU A 103 -19.41 -4.63 -2.65
C LEU A 103 -19.83 -4.07 -4.01
N SER A 104 -18.89 -3.60 -4.82
CA SER A 104 -19.13 -2.93 -6.11
C SER A 104 -19.19 -3.87 -7.32
N GLY A 105 -19.35 -5.17 -7.11
CA GLY A 105 -19.58 -6.17 -8.16
C GLY A 105 -18.30 -6.78 -8.77
N MET A 106 -17.24 -6.01 -9.02
CA MET A 106 -15.98 -6.51 -9.59
C MET A 106 -14.85 -6.41 -8.55
N PRO A 107 -14.43 -7.54 -7.93
CA PRO A 107 -13.36 -7.59 -6.95
C PRO A 107 -12.03 -7.01 -7.46
N MET A 108 -11.20 -6.45 -6.56
CA MET A 108 -9.94 -5.82 -6.95
C MET A 108 -8.99 -6.77 -7.66
N VAL A 109 -8.86 -8.01 -7.20
CA VAL A 109 -7.99 -9.02 -7.83
C VAL A 109 -8.50 -9.38 -9.23
N GLU A 110 -9.83 -9.41 -9.45
CA GLU A 110 -10.41 -9.59 -10.78
C GLU A 110 -10.06 -8.44 -11.72
N ARG A 111 -10.17 -7.19 -11.25
CA ARG A 111 -9.77 -6.01 -12.04
C ARG A 111 -8.32 -6.08 -12.48
N LEU A 112 -7.42 -6.49 -11.57
CA LEU A 112 -6.00 -6.66 -11.88
C LEU A 112 -5.75 -7.82 -12.85
N ALA A 113 -6.45 -8.94 -12.70
CA ALA A 113 -6.32 -10.09 -13.58
C ALA A 113 -6.79 -9.76 -15.01
N ARG A 114 -7.87 -8.99 -15.17
CA ARG A 114 -8.39 -8.54 -16.47
C ARG A 114 -7.49 -7.56 -17.22
N LEU A 115 -6.51 -6.95 -16.55
CA LEU A 115 -5.48 -6.15 -17.24
C LEU A 115 -4.55 -7.02 -18.09
N THR A 116 -4.38 -8.28 -17.72
CA THR A 116 -3.52 -9.24 -18.45
C THR A 116 -4.34 -10.21 -19.29
N GLU A 117 -5.54 -10.58 -18.82
CA GLU A 117 -6.43 -11.56 -19.43
C GLU A 117 -7.87 -10.99 -19.40
N PRO A 118 -8.31 -10.24 -20.45
CA PRO A 118 -9.59 -9.55 -20.45
C PRO A 118 -10.80 -10.46 -20.27
N GLU A 119 -10.74 -11.68 -20.84
CA GLU A 119 -11.79 -12.68 -20.76
C GLU A 119 -11.43 -13.78 -19.76
N LEU A 120 -11.94 -13.65 -18.52
CA LEU A 120 -11.73 -14.63 -17.46
C LEU A 120 -12.87 -15.65 -17.45
N PRO A 121 -12.58 -16.96 -17.42
CA PRO A 121 -13.59 -17.99 -17.26
C PRO A 121 -14.29 -17.86 -15.89
N PRO A 122 -15.57 -18.33 -15.75
CA PRO A 122 -16.34 -18.18 -14.51
C PRO A 122 -15.66 -18.77 -13.26
N ALA A 123 -14.86 -19.82 -13.43
CA ALA A 123 -14.08 -20.40 -12.34
C ALA A 123 -12.99 -19.44 -11.82
N ALA A 124 -12.30 -18.73 -12.74
CA ALA A 124 -11.29 -17.74 -12.38
C ALA A 124 -11.92 -16.51 -11.71
N VAL A 125 -13.10 -16.08 -12.12
CA VAL A 125 -13.83 -14.99 -11.45
C VAL A 125 -14.15 -15.33 -10.00
N ARG A 126 -14.63 -16.56 -9.72
CA ARG A 126 -14.87 -17.01 -8.34
C ARG A 126 -13.59 -17.05 -7.52
N TYR A 127 -12.51 -17.53 -8.12
CA TYR A 127 -11.20 -17.61 -7.49
C TYR A 127 -10.65 -16.20 -7.14
N THR A 128 -10.69 -15.25 -8.06
CA THR A 128 -10.23 -13.88 -7.81
C THR A 128 -11.00 -13.18 -6.68
N ARG A 129 -12.30 -13.51 -6.53
CA ARG A 129 -13.10 -13.05 -5.39
C ARG A 129 -12.61 -13.62 -4.06
N GLN A 130 -12.28 -14.93 -4.01
CA GLN A 130 -11.72 -15.56 -2.80
C GLN A 130 -10.36 -14.95 -2.44
N VAL A 131 -9.50 -14.73 -3.43
CA VAL A 131 -8.20 -14.07 -3.24
C VAL A 131 -8.39 -12.64 -2.73
N THR A 132 -9.40 -11.90 -3.22
CA THR A 132 -9.72 -10.56 -2.70
C THR A 132 -10.10 -10.60 -1.20
N TRP A 133 -10.90 -11.58 -0.77
CA TRP A 133 -11.21 -11.79 0.64
C TRP A 133 -9.97 -12.12 1.48
N LEU A 134 -9.05 -12.93 0.95
CA LEU A 134 -7.78 -13.23 1.62
C LEU A 134 -6.96 -11.96 1.87
N TRP A 135 -6.87 -11.07 0.87
CA TRP A 135 -6.19 -9.78 1.01
C TRP A 135 -6.89 -8.85 2.01
N VAL A 136 -8.23 -8.81 2.03
CA VAL A 136 -9.00 -8.07 3.04
C VAL A 136 -8.64 -8.55 4.44
N GLY A 137 -8.65 -9.88 4.67
CA GLY A 137 -8.24 -10.47 5.94
C GLY A 137 -6.80 -10.10 6.32
N PHE A 138 -5.88 -10.15 5.36
CA PHE A 138 -4.49 -9.73 5.57
C PHE A 138 -4.37 -8.26 5.97
N PHE A 139 -5.07 -7.34 5.31
CA PHE A 139 -5.00 -5.91 5.65
C PHE A 139 -5.60 -5.62 7.03
N ILE A 140 -6.67 -6.30 7.43
CA ILE A 140 -7.22 -6.20 8.79
C ILE A 140 -6.16 -6.65 9.82
N PHE A 141 -5.58 -7.84 9.62
CA PHE A 141 -4.55 -8.39 10.49
C PHE A 141 -3.35 -7.45 10.57
N ASN A 142 -2.83 -7.02 9.42
CA ASN A 142 -1.65 -6.15 9.33
C ASN A 142 -1.89 -4.78 10.00
N ALA A 143 -3.06 -4.19 9.79
CA ALA A 143 -3.44 -2.94 10.45
C ALA A 143 -3.50 -3.09 11.97
N ALA A 144 -4.11 -4.18 12.46
CA ALA A 144 -4.24 -4.45 13.88
C ALA A 144 -2.86 -4.65 14.56
N VAL A 145 -1.99 -5.47 13.94
CA VAL A 145 -0.64 -5.71 14.48
C VAL A 145 0.20 -4.45 14.42
N ALA A 146 0.19 -3.72 13.30
CA ALA A 146 0.93 -2.46 13.17
C ALA A 146 0.46 -1.41 14.19
N ALA A 147 -0.85 -1.30 14.45
CA ALA A 147 -1.42 -0.41 15.45
C ALA A 147 -0.99 -0.82 16.88
N ALA A 148 -1.07 -2.10 17.20
CA ALA A 148 -0.62 -2.62 18.50
C ALA A 148 0.86 -2.30 18.74
N LEU A 149 1.71 -2.53 17.74
CA LEU A 149 3.14 -2.22 17.83
C LEU A 149 3.40 -0.71 17.87
N ALA A 150 2.61 0.11 17.19
CA ALA A 150 2.72 1.56 17.25
C ALA A 150 2.42 2.10 18.66
N LEU A 151 1.46 1.48 19.38
CA LEU A 151 1.01 1.92 20.71
C LEU A 151 1.91 1.39 21.83
N TRP A 152 2.29 0.11 21.79
CA TRP A 152 2.84 -0.57 22.97
C TRP A 152 4.25 -1.10 22.79
N ALA A 153 4.77 -1.24 21.57
CA ALA A 153 6.06 -1.85 21.34
C ALA A 153 7.21 -0.84 21.25
N PRO A 154 8.44 -1.25 21.66
CA PRO A 154 9.65 -0.52 21.31
C PRO A 154 9.80 -0.33 19.80
N LEU A 155 10.46 0.75 19.39
CA LEU A 155 10.67 1.08 17.99
C LEU A 155 11.29 -0.06 17.16
N ALA A 156 12.22 -0.81 17.75
CA ALA A 156 12.88 -1.93 17.08
C ALA A 156 11.90 -3.02 16.64
N TRP A 157 10.95 -3.40 17.48
CA TRP A 157 9.91 -4.38 17.13
C TRP A 157 8.93 -3.86 16.08
N TRP A 158 8.54 -2.59 16.20
CA TRP A 158 7.72 -1.93 15.20
C TRP A 158 8.40 -1.93 13.83
N THR A 159 9.71 -1.57 13.78
CA THR A 159 10.50 -1.56 12.55
C THR A 159 10.68 -2.95 11.97
N LEU A 160 11.00 -3.94 12.82
CA LEU A 160 11.16 -5.33 12.38
C LEU A 160 9.87 -5.85 11.72
N TYR A 161 8.73 -5.59 12.34
CA TYR A 161 7.45 -6.03 11.79
C TYR A 161 7.11 -5.28 10.49
N THR A 162 7.08 -3.95 10.54
CA THR A 162 6.62 -3.13 9.40
C THR A 162 7.62 -3.08 8.26
N GLY A 163 8.92 -3.25 8.54
CA GLY A 163 9.99 -3.23 7.54
C GLY A 163 10.37 -4.59 6.97
N LEU A 164 10.09 -5.69 7.68
CA LEU A 164 10.49 -7.03 7.23
C LEU A 164 9.33 -8.02 7.27
N ILE A 165 8.74 -8.27 8.46
CA ILE A 165 7.78 -9.37 8.65
C ILE A 165 6.54 -9.17 7.79
N ALA A 166 5.97 -7.97 7.75
CA ALA A 166 4.79 -7.66 6.94
C ALA A 166 5.04 -7.91 5.44
N TYR A 167 6.24 -7.56 4.93
CA TYR A 167 6.62 -7.83 3.52
C TYR A 167 6.85 -9.31 3.25
N LEU A 168 7.43 -10.06 4.20
CA LEU A 168 7.55 -11.51 4.08
C LEU A 168 6.18 -12.19 4.03
N LEU A 169 5.25 -11.78 4.91
CA LEU A 169 3.88 -12.31 4.91
C LEU A 169 3.16 -11.98 3.60
N MET A 170 3.32 -10.77 3.07
CA MET A 170 2.77 -10.35 1.78
C MET A 170 3.36 -11.18 0.64
N GLY A 171 4.67 -11.40 0.66
CA GLY A 171 5.37 -12.26 -0.32
C GLY A 171 4.89 -13.71 -0.28
N LEU A 172 4.66 -14.27 0.92
CA LEU A 172 4.09 -15.60 1.09
C LEU A 172 2.66 -15.70 0.55
N LEU A 173 1.83 -14.66 0.74
CA LEU A 173 0.50 -14.63 0.15
C LEU A 173 0.55 -14.60 -1.38
N PHE A 174 1.41 -13.79 -1.98
CA PHE A 174 1.61 -13.76 -3.43
C PHE A 174 2.13 -15.10 -3.96
N ALA A 175 3.12 -15.71 -3.29
CA ALA A 175 3.66 -16.99 -3.68
C ALA A 175 2.61 -18.11 -3.58
N GLY A 176 1.84 -18.11 -2.49
CA GLY A 176 0.73 -19.05 -2.29
C GLY A 176 -0.35 -18.92 -3.37
N GLU A 177 -0.77 -17.69 -3.68
CA GLU A 177 -1.74 -17.39 -4.75
C GLU A 177 -1.21 -17.89 -6.10
N TRP A 178 0.04 -17.57 -6.44
CA TRP A 178 0.66 -17.99 -7.69
C TRP A 178 0.70 -19.52 -7.83
N LEU A 179 1.07 -20.27 -6.77
CA LEU A 179 1.09 -21.72 -6.77
C LEU A 179 -0.30 -22.33 -6.98
N VAL A 180 -1.31 -21.78 -6.30
CA VAL A 180 -2.70 -22.24 -6.46
C VAL A 180 -3.21 -21.96 -7.88
N ARG A 181 -2.92 -20.78 -8.42
CA ARG A 181 -3.27 -20.41 -9.79
C ARG A 181 -2.64 -21.36 -10.82
N GLN A 182 -1.37 -21.74 -10.64
CA GLN A 182 -0.72 -22.72 -11.52
C GLN A 182 -1.41 -24.08 -11.48
N ARG A 183 -1.77 -24.57 -10.28
CA ARG A 183 -2.48 -25.86 -10.14
C ARG A 183 -3.87 -25.86 -10.77
N ILE A 184 -4.57 -24.74 -10.75
CA ILE A 184 -5.88 -24.60 -11.40
C ILE A 184 -5.71 -24.65 -12.93
N ARG A 185 -4.72 -23.90 -13.47
CA ARG A 185 -4.45 -23.87 -14.92
C ARG A 185 -3.97 -25.21 -15.48
N SER A 186 -3.27 -26.03 -14.70
CA SER A 186 -2.80 -27.35 -15.16
C SER A 186 -3.89 -28.42 -15.15
N ARG A 187 -5.09 -28.13 -14.62
CA ARG A 187 -6.24 -29.05 -14.56
C ARG A 187 -7.35 -28.71 -15.55
N THR A 188 -7.23 -27.59 -16.24
CA THR A 188 -8.08 -27.17 -17.36
C THR A 188 -7.37 -27.34 -18.69
#